data_144a4d56096b41fcff3207982c6d325a
#
_entry.id   144a4d56096b41fcff3207982c6d325a
#
_cell.length_a   1.000
_cell.length_b   1.000
_cell.length_c   1.000
_cell.angle_alpha   90.00
_cell.angle_beta   90.00
_cell.angle_gamma   90.00
#
_symmetry.space_group_name_H-M   'P 1'
#
loop_
_entity.id
_entity.type
_entity.pdbx_description
1 polymer ?
#
loop_
_entity_poly.entity_id
_entity_poly.type
_entity_poly.pdbx_seq_one_letter_code
_entity_poly.pdbx_strand_id
1 'polypeptide(L)'
;MKCSIKLLFTFVLPFQILFGWGNTGHRIVGKVAETYLTKNAKVLIKKLMGHHDLSRMSNWADHIKSDPNWKHANDWHWCTIPDGEDYEKGKHKGLAAEKVKEFITVLKKRKSTKEEKQVALKFLIHLIGDLHQPLHVGNGEDRGGNSIRLKWFGESSNLHSIWDSKLIEYQNLSYSEY
;
A
#
# COMPACT_ATOMS: atom_id res chain seq x y z
N MET A 1 -30.84 -22.14 -44.36
CA MET A 1 -30.37 -22.27 -42.96
C MET A 1 -29.48 -21.09 -42.63
N LYS A 2 -29.97 -20.14 -41.79
CA LYS A 2 -29.17 -18.98 -41.36
C LYS A 2 -28.54 -19.32 -40.00
N CYS A 3 -27.22 -19.49 -39.98
CA CYS A 3 -26.46 -19.73 -38.80
C CYS A 3 -26.21 -18.40 -38.06
N SER A 4 -26.91 -18.15 -36.97
CA SER A 4 -26.69 -16.98 -36.11
C SER A 4 -25.57 -17.26 -35.12
N ILE A 5 -24.38 -16.71 -35.37
CA ILE A 5 -23.28 -16.73 -34.40
C ILE A 5 -23.62 -15.72 -33.31
N LYS A 6 -24.00 -16.23 -32.14
CA LYS A 6 -24.09 -15.39 -30.90
C LYS A 6 -22.68 -15.13 -30.39
N LEU A 7 -22.20 -13.91 -30.63
CA LEU A 7 -20.94 -13.43 -30.04
C LEU A 7 -21.16 -13.20 -28.53
N LEU A 8 -20.61 -14.08 -27.71
CA LEU A 8 -20.63 -13.96 -26.25
C LEU A 8 -19.54 -12.97 -25.85
N PHE A 9 -19.92 -11.70 -25.62
CA PHE A 9 -19.01 -10.71 -25.02
C PHE A 9 -18.82 -11.05 -23.53
N THR A 10 -17.75 -11.75 -23.21
CA THR A 10 -17.28 -11.88 -21.84
C THR A 10 -16.73 -10.53 -21.41
N PHE A 11 -17.50 -9.81 -20.63
CA PHE A 11 -17.05 -8.58 -19.97
C PHE A 11 -16.05 -8.99 -18.88
N VAL A 12 -14.76 -9.01 -19.21
CA VAL A 12 -13.69 -9.11 -18.21
C VAL A 12 -13.66 -7.76 -17.49
N LEU A 13 -14.32 -7.67 -16.34
CA LEU A 13 -14.15 -6.53 -15.44
C LEU A 13 -12.67 -6.48 -15.06
N PRO A 14 -11.94 -5.37 -15.32
CA PRO A 14 -10.59 -5.26 -14.85
C PRO A 14 -10.61 -5.35 -13.33
N PHE A 15 -9.94 -6.36 -12.80
CA PHE A 15 -9.67 -6.49 -11.37
C PHE A 15 -8.80 -5.30 -10.98
N GLN A 16 -9.43 -4.24 -10.45
CA GLN A 16 -8.70 -3.08 -9.96
C GLN A 16 -7.98 -3.52 -8.69
N ILE A 17 -6.68 -3.76 -8.81
CA ILE A 17 -5.79 -3.97 -7.68
C ILE A 17 -5.79 -2.66 -6.91
N LEU A 18 -6.24 -2.72 -5.65
CA LEU A 18 -6.18 -1.60 -4.71
C LEU A 18 -4.70 -1.39 -4.36
N PHE A 19 -4.13 -0.33 -4.86
CA PHE A 19 -2.82 0.14 -4.43
C PHE A 19 -3.05 1.16 -3.31
N GLY A 20 -2.15 1.20 -2.33
CA GLY A 20 -1.95 2.31 -1.42
C GLY A 20 -1.50 3.56 -2.17
N TRP A 21 -0.72 4.45 -1.54
CA TRP A 21 -0.05 5.48 -2.32
C TRP A 21 0.54 4.85 -3.58
N GLY A 22 0.36 5.47 -4.73
CA GLY A 22 1.03 5.04 -5.95
C GLY A 22 2.55 4.98 -5.76
N ASN A 23 3.25 4.38 -6.72
CA ASN A 23 4.69 4.14 -6.61
C ASN A 23 5.50 5.38 -6.18
N THR A 24 5.17 6.55 -6.70
CA THR A 24 5.83 7.80 -6.34
C THR A 24 5.56 8.18 -4.89
N GLY A 25 4.32 8.08 -4.42
CA GLY A 25 3.95 8.38 -3.04
C GLY A 25 4.67 7.49 -2.01
N HIS A 26 4.69 6.17 -2.22
CA HIS A 26 5.46 5.27 -1.36
C HIS A 26 6.96 5.59 -1.34
N ARG A 27 7.53 5.96 -2.48
CA ARG A 27 8.94 6.38 -2.55
C ARG A 27 9.20 7.67 -1.80
N ILE A 28 8.27 8.63 -1.84
CA ILE A 28 8.33 9.86 -1.03
C ILE A 28 8.34 9.50 0.46
N VAL A 29 7.38 8.66 0.92
CA VAL A 29 7.33 8.21 2.33
C VAL A 29 8.65 7.56 2.75
N GLY A 30 9.17 6.64 1.94
CA GLY A 30 10.47 6.02 2.19
C GLY A 30 11.61 7.04 2.27
N LYS A 31 11.62 8.03 1.36
CA LYS A 31 12.65 9.07 1.32
C LYS A 31 12.59 9.99 2.53
N VAL A 32 11.39 10.43 2.92
CA VAL A 32 11.19 11.20 4.15
C VAL A 32 11.68 10.41 5.36
N ALA A 33 11.30 9.13 5.48
CA ALA A 33 11.75 8.29 6.60
C ALA A 33 13.29 8.18 6.69
N GLU A 34 14.01 8.15 5.55
CA GLU A 34 15.48 8.13 5.54
C GLU A 34 16.11 9.33 6.24
N THR A 35 15.47 10.51 6.15
CA THR A 35 16.00 11.74 6.76
C THR A 35 15.98 11.69 8.28
N TYR A 36 15.05 10.92 8.85
CA TYR A 36 14.88 10.75 10.31
C TYR A 36 15.62 9.53 10.88
N LEU A 37 16.28 8.73 10.06
CA LEU A 37 17.04 7.57 10.53
C LEU A 37 18.23 8.01 11.39
N THR A 38 18.34 7.45 12.59
CA THR A 38 19.56 7.57 13.39
C THR A 38 20.74 6.85 12.70
N LYS A 39 21.97 7.23 13.05
CA LYS A 39 23.19 6.57 12.54
C LYS A 39 23.14 5.05 12.78
N ASN A 40 22.71 4.61 13.96
CA ASN A 40 22.58 3.19 14.30
C ASN A 40 21.51 2.50 13.42
N ALA A 41 20.36 3.12 13.20
CA ALA A 41 19.33 2.57 12.33
C ALA A 41 19.85 2.38 10.90
N LYS A 42 20.56 3.38 10.34
CA LYS A 42 21.17 3.28 9.00
C LYS A 42 22.13 2.09 8.90
N VAL A 43 22.99 1.89 9.91
CA VAL A 43 23.93 0.76 9.96
C VAL A 43 23.20 -0.56 10.01
N LEU A 44 22.18 -0.68 10.88
CA LEU A 44 21.41 -1.92 11.03
C LEU A 44 20.62 -2.27 9.76
N ILE A 45 19.98 -1.28 9.14
CA ILE A 45 19.25 -1.46 7.88
C ILE A 45 20.20 -1.87 6.77
N LYS A 46 21.37 -1.22 6.64
CA LYS A 46 22.39 -1.60 5.65
C LYS A 46 22.89 -3.03 5.86
N LYS A 47 23.13 -3.45 7.13
CA LYS A 47 23.51 -4.82 7.45
C LYS A 47 22.42 -5.83 7.08
N LEU A 48 21.14 -5.47 7.30
CA LEU A 48 20.01 -6.34 7.02
C LEU A 48 19.72 -6.46 5.53
N MET A 49 19.68 -5.33 4.81
CA MET A 49 19.20 -5.21 3.43
C MET A 49 20.30 -5.12 2.37
N GLY A 50 21.55 -4.87 2.77
CA GLY A 50 22.66 -4.55 1.85
C GLY A 50 22.71 -3.07 1.47
N HIS A 51 21.65 -2.33 1.68
CA HIS A 51 21.53 -0.87 1.47
C HIS A 51 20.59 -0.27 2.51
N HIS A 52 20.49 1.06 2.58
CA HIS A 52 19.57 1.77 3.48
C HIS A 52 18.56 2.64 2.72
N ASP A 53 18.38 2.40 1.43
CA ASP A 53 17.45 3.11 0.56
C ASP A 53 16.01 2.62 0.84
N LEU A 54 15.32 3.34 1.73
CA LEU A 54 13.94 3.03 2.10
C LEU A 54 12.97 3.34 0.97
N SER A 55 13.26 4.35 0.14
CA SER A 55 12.42 4.70 -1.00
C SER A 55 12.36 3.57 -2.03
N ARG A 56 13.47 2.83 -2.20
CA ARG A 56 13.50 1.63 -3.05
C ARG A 56 12.69 0.47 -2.47
N MET A 57 12.72 0.33 -1.15
CA MET A 57 12.03 -0.76 -0.45
C MET A 57 10.53 -0.56 -0.34
N SER A 58 10.06 0.69 -0.32
CA SER A 58 8.68 1.04 -0.01
C SER A 58 7.63 0.47 -0.99
N ASN A 59 7.98 0.23 -2.25
CA ASN A 59 7.07 -0.32 -3.26
C ASN A 59 7.03 -1.85 -3.30
N TRP A 60 7.90 -2.53 -2.55
CA TRP A 60 8.03 -3.97 -2.67
C TRP A 60 6.73 -4.73 -2.34
N ALA A 61 5.98 -4.28 -1.34
CA ALA A 61 4.74 -4.93 -0.93
C ALA A 61 3.65 -4.89 -2.02
N ASP A 62 3.60 -3.81 -2.80
CA ASP A 62 2.71 -3.74 -3.96
C ASP A 62 3.19 -4.62 -5.11
N HIS A 63 4.49 -4.66 -5.37
CA HIS A 63 5.04 -5.47 -6.46
C HIS A 63 4.76 -6.97 -6.27
N ILE A 64 4.69 -7.45 -5.02
CA ILE A 64 4.40 -8.86 -4.74
C ILE A 64 2.91 -9.22 -4.74
N LYS A 65 1.98 -8.26 -4.85
CA LYS A 65 0.54 -8.53 -4.87
C LYS A 65 0.11 -9.49 -5.99
N SER A 66 0.84 -9.52 -7.10
CA SER A 66 0.60 -10.44 -8.22
C SER A 66 1.14 -11.85 -7.97
N ASP A 67 2.03 -12.06 -7.00
CA ASP A 67 2.55 -13.37 -6.63
C ASP A 67 1.49 -14.17 -5.83
N PRO A 68 1.08 -15.36 -6.31
CA PRO A 68 0.11 -16.21 -5.61
C PRO A 68 0.48 -16.52 -4.16
N ASN A 69 1.76 -16.60 -3.83
CA ASN A 69 2.25 -16.86 -2.48
C ASN A 69 1.92 -15.72 -1.50
N TRP A 70 1.65 -14.50 -2.00
CA TRP A 70 1.36 -13.31 -1.21
C TRP A 70 -0.09 -12.87 -1.25
N LYS A 71 -1.00 -13.63 -1.86
CA LYS A 71 -2.45 -13.28 -1.89
C LYS A 71 -3.04 -13.04 -0.50
N HIS A 72 -2.54 -13.75 0.50
CA HIS A 72 -2.97 -13.58 1.89
C HIS A 72 -2.60 -12.21 2.49
N ALA A 73 -1.72 -11.45 1.85
CA ALA A 73 -1.31 -10.12 2.29
C ALA A 73 -2.20 -8.98 1.74
N ASN A 74 -3.18 -9.27 0.89
CA ASN A 74 -4.02 -8.22 0.30
C ASN A 74 -4.76 -7.38 1.34
N ASP A 75 -5.23 -7.99 2.41
CA ASP A 75 -5.96 -7.29 3.49
C ASP A 75 -5.03 -6.58 4.49
N TRP A 76 -3.71 -6.61 4.28
CA TRP A 76 -2.76 -5.94 5.14
C TRP A 76 -2.59 -4.46 4.82
N HIS A 77 -3.04 -4.01 3.64
CA HIS A 77 -2.80 -2.66 3.10
C HIS A 77 -3.81 -1.62 3.56
N TRP A 78 -4.84 -2.01 4.29
CA TRP A 78 -5.92 -1.13 4.69
C TRP A 78 -6.54 -1.57 6.03
N CYS A 79 -7.28 -0.68 6.65
CA CYS A 79 -8.22 -1.02 7.71
C CYS A 79 -9.47 -0.12 7.59
N THR A 80 -10.61 -0.64 8.05
CA THR A 80 -11.86 0.10 8.07
C THR A 80 -12.18 0.46 9.51
N ILE A 81 -12.38 1.75 9.79
CA ILE A 81 -12.80 2.25 11.10
C ILE A 81 -14.07 3.07 10.87
N PRO A 82 -15.27 2.61 11.30
CA PRO A 82 -16.51 3.35 11.15
C PRO A 82 -16.43 4.74 11.80
N ASP A 83 -17.16 5.69 11.23
CA ASP A 83 -17.18 7.07 11.74
C ASP A 83 -17.62 7.10 13.22
N GLY A 84 -16.89 7.83 14.03
CA GLY A 84 -17.13 7.95 15.47
C GLY A 84 -16.63 6.78 16.32
N GLU A 85 -15.95 5.80 15.72
CA GLU A 85 -15.32 4.69 16.45
C GLU A 85 -13.80 4.84 16.56
N ASP A 86 -13.24 4.36 17.65
CA ASP A 86 -11.79 4.18 17.80
C ASP A 86 -11.37 2.82 17.26
N TYR A 87 -10.09 2.73 16.82
CA TYR A 87 -9.54 1.45 16.38
C TYR A 87 -9.47 0.43 17.52
N GLU A 88 -10.17 -0.68 17.34
CA GLU A 88 -10.10 -1.85 18.22
C GLU A 88 -9.58 -3.07 17.46
N LYS A 89 -8.55 -3.74 18.02
CA LYS A 89 -7.96 -4.93 17.43
C LYS A 89 -9.00 -6.05 17.26
N GLY A 90 -9.08 -6.61 16.05
CA GLY A 90 -9.97 -7.73 15.73
C GLY A 90 -11.44 -7.36 15.54
N LYS A 91 -11.82 -6.09 15.74
CA LYS A 91 -13.18 -5.59 15.52
C LYS A 91 -13.38 -5.12 14.08
N HIS A 92 -12.38 -4.50 13.51
CA HIS A 92 -12.44 -3.83 12.22
C HIS A 92 -11.93 -4.71 11.07
N LYS A 93 -12.45 -4.47 9.85
CA LYS A 93 -11.98 -5.13 8.64
C LYS A 93 -10.63 -4.55 8.20
N GLY A 94 -9.83 -5.38 7.51
CA GLY A 94 -8.47 -5.03 7.12
C GLY A 94 -7.48 -5.19 8.27
N LEU A 95 -6.21 -5.37 7.97
CA LEU A 95 -5.20 -5.79 8.95
C LEU A 95 -4.00 -4.85 9.04
N ALA A 96 -4.02 -3.69 8.36
CA ALA A 96 -2.85 -2.79 8.28
C ALA A 96 -2.29 -2.42 9.64
N ALA A 97 -3.14 -1.97 10.57
CA ALA A 97 -2.72 -1.54 11.90
C ALA A 97 -2.16 -2.70 12.74
N GLU A 98 -2.72 -3.91 12.61
CA GLU A 98 -2.23 -5.10 13.31
C GLU A 98 -0.89 -5.56 12.76
N LYS A 99 -0.75 -5.57 11.44
CA LYS A 99 0.48 -5.98 10.75
C LYS A 99 1.65 -5.04 11.03
N VAL A 100 1.41 -3.75 11.14
CA VAL A 100 2.45 -2.81 11.60
C VAL A 100 2.99 -3.22 12.97
N LYS A 101 2.12 -3.52 13.95
CA LYS A 101 2.53 -3.98 15.29
C LYS A 101 3.27 -5.32 15.25
N GLU A 102 2.80 -6.24 14.41
CA GLU A 102 3.43 -7.56 14.21
C GLU A 102 4.84 -7.40 13.64
N PHE A 103 5.02 -6.61 12.56
CA PHE A 103 6.33 -6.41 11.94
C PHE A 103 7.33 -5.68 12.83
N ILE A 104 6.88 -4.73 13.64
CA ILE A 104 7.71 -4.12 14.69
C ILE A 104 8.20 -5.20 15.65
N THR A 105 7.33 -6.13 16.05
CA THR A 105 7.68 -7.24 16.95
C THR A 105 8.70 -8.18 16.31
N VAL A 106 8.52 -8.54 15.03
CA VAL A 106 9.47 -9.38 14.28
C VAL A 106 10.85 -8.72 14.22
N LEU A 107 10.92 -7.41 13.95
CA LEU A 107 12.19 -6.68 13.88
C LEU A 107 12.91 -6.64 15.23
N LYS A 108 12.19 -6.53 16.34
CA LYS A 108 12.75 -6.51 17.72
C LYS A 108 13.18 -7.90 18.20
N LYS A 109 12.55 -8.96 17.71
CA LYS A 109 12.77 -10.33 18.19
C LYS A 109 14.14 -10.85 17.78
N ARG A 110 15.00 -11.23 18.77
CA ARG A 110 16.37 -11.72 18.50
C ARG A 110 16.40 -13.01 17.67
N LYS A 111 15.41 -13.88 17.86
CA LYS A 111 15.31 -15.20 17.19
C LYS A 111 14.73 -15.13 15.76
N SER A 112 14.20 -13.99 15.32
CA SER A 112 13.71 -13.84 13.94
C SER A 112 14.88 -13.96 12.97
N THR A 113 14.65 -14.70 11.87
CA THR A 113 15.66 -14.87 10.82
C THR A 113 15.94 -13.56 10.08
N LYS A 114 16.98 -13.55 9.28
CA LYS A 114 17.29 -12.39 8.44
C LYS A 114 16.18 -12.13 7.43
N GLU A 115 15.68 -13.19 6.81
CA GLU A 115 14.61 -13.17 5.81
C GLU A 115 13.30 -12.62 6.40
N GLU A 116 12.88 -13.11 7.58
CA GLU A 116 11.72 -12.58 8.29
C GLU A 116 11.85 -11.08 8.57
N LYS A 117 13.02 -10.65 9.02
CA LYS A 117 13.29 -9.22 9.29
C LYS A 117 13.31 -8.38 8.01
N GLN A 118 13.82 -8.91 6.90
CA GLN A 118 13.82 -8.22 5.61
C GLN A 118 12.39 -8.00 5.11
N VAL A 119 11.55 -9.03 5.18
CA VAL A 119 10.13 -8.96 4.83
C VAL A 119 9.41 -7.97 5.75
N ALA A 120 9.61 -8.10 7.06
CA ALA A 120 9.00 -7.23 8.06
C ALA A 120 9.35 -5.74 7.85
N LEU A 121 10.61 -5.43 7.52
CA LEU A 121 11.03 -4.05 7.25
C LEU A 121 10.38 -3.48 6.00
N LYS A 122 10.33 -4.24 4.90
CA LYS A 122 9.69 -3.81 3.65
C LYS A 122 8.20 -3.53 3.84
N PHE A 123 7.48 -4.46 4.49
CA PHE A 123 6.07 -4.23 4.82
C PHE A 123 5.89 -3.05 5.77
N LEU A 124 6.70 -2.92 6.81
CA LEU A 124 6.57 -1.83 7.77
C LEU A 124 6.65 -0.46 7.10
N ILE A 125 7.63 -0.25 6.22
CA ILE A 125 7.80 1.02 5.49
C ILE A 125 6.57 1.30 4.61
N HIS A 126 6.08 0.29 3.89
CA HIS A 126 4.94 0.38 3.00
C HIS A 126 3.65 0.68 3.78
N LEU A 127 3.33 -0.14 4.77
CA LEU A 127 2.07 -0.05 5.52
C LEU A 127 1.96 1.23 6.36
N ILE A 128 3.07 1.79 6.83
CA ILE A 128 3.07 3.12 7.45
C ILE A 128 2.63 4.16 6.41
N GLY A 129 3.09 4.07 5.17
CA GLY A 129 2.61 4.90 4.07
C GLY A 129 1.11 4.73 3.83
N ASP A 130 0.64 3.50 3.71
CA ASP A 130 -0.78 3.18 3.50
C ASP A 130 -1.67 3.77 4.60
N LEU A 131 -1.29 3.60 5.87
CA LEU A 131 -2.06 4.14 7.01
C LEU A 131 -2.07 5.67 7.09
N HIS A 132 -1.21 6.36 6.34
CA HIS A 132 -1.23 7.82 6.21
C HIS A 132 -2.00 8.30 4.96
N GLN A 133 -2.49 7.39 4.13
CA GLN A 133 -3.43 7.70 3.06
C GLN A 133 -4.86 7.58 3.61
N PRO A 134 -5.63 8.68 3.68
CA PRO A 134 -6.92 8.70 4.39
C PRO A 134 -7.90 7.63 3.92
N LEU A 135 -7.91 7.30 2.63
CA LEU A 135 -8.84 6.33 2.06
C LEU A 135 -8.45 4.87 2.32
N HIS A 136 -7.24 4.63 2.85
CA HIS A 136 -6.81 3.32 3.37
C HIS A 136 -7.28 3.08 4.80
N VAL A 137 -7.78 4.12 5.47
CA VAL A 137 -8.41 4.07 6.80
C VAL A 137 -9.83 4.62 6.69
N GLY A 138 -10.60 4.14 5.72
CA GLY A 138 -11.95 4.60 5.44
C GLY A 138 -12.99 4.02 6.40
N ASN A 139 -14.20 4.60 6.37
CA ASN A 139 -15.35 4.16 7.20
C ASN A 139 -16.01 2.86 6.72
N GLY A 140 -15.68 2.39 5.51
CA GLY A 140 -16.19 1.13 4.93
C GLY A 140 -17.43 1.29 4.05
N GLU A 141 -18.04 2.47 3.96
CA GLU A 141 -19.27 2.69 3.20
C GLU A 141 -18.99 2.83 1.69
N ASP A 142 -17.88 3.45 1.32
CA ASP A 142 -17.51 3.80 -0.05
C ASP A 142 -16.34 2.97 -0.61
N ARG A 143 -15.93 1.92 0.09
CA ARG A 143 -14.77 1.08 -0.26
C ARG A 143 -13.48 1.89 -0.34
N GLY A 144 -13.26 2.79 0.63
CA GLY A 144 -12.12 3.68 0.65
C GLY A 144 -12.11 4.63 -0.57
N GLY A 145 -13.25 5.20 -0.94
CA GLY A 145 -13.40 6.12 -2.07
C GLY A 145 -13.43 5.46 -3.46
N ASN A 146 -13.28 4.14 -3.56
CA ASN A 146 -13.34 3.44 -4.86
C ASN A 146 -14.73 3.47 -5.49
N SER A 147 -15.78 3.57 -4.69
CA SER A 147 -17.16 3.68 -5.17
C SER A 147 -17.54 5.09 -5.60
N ILE A 148 -16.77 6.10 -5.23
CA ILE A 148 -17.02 7.51 -5.55
C ILE A 148 -16.42 7.81 -6.94
N ARG A 149 -17.30 7.85 -7.94
CA ARG A 149 -16.93 8.16 -9.32
C ARG A 149 -16.88 9.67 -9.54
N LEU A 150 -15.83 10.12 -10.24
CA LEU A 150 -15.66 11.53 -10.58
C LEU A 150 -14.81 11.67 -11.84
N LYS A 151 -14.65 12.90 -12.32
CA LYS A 151 -13.79 13.22 -13.45
C LYS A 151 -12.54 13.94 -12.98
N TRP A 152 -11.39 13.50 -13.46
CA TRP A 152 -10.11 14.14 -13.30
C TRP A 152 -9.69 14.75 -14.64
N PHE A 153 -9.73 16.07 -14.76
CA PHE A 153 -9.50 16.78 -16.04
C PHE A 153 -10.26 16.20 -17.23
N GLY A 154 -11.55 15.85 -17.01
CA GLY A 154 -12.43 15.30 -18.04
C GLY A 154 -12.41 13.77 -18.16
N GLU A 155 -11.37 13.08 -17.69
CA GLU A 155 -11.26 11.63 -17.72
C GLU A 155 -11.98 10.97 -16.53
N SER A 156 -12.62 9.82 -16.79
CA SER A 156 -13.30 9.06 -15.75
C SER A 156 -12.30 8.49 -14.72
N SER A 157 -12.59 8.68 -13.44
CA SER A 157 -11.75 8.21 -12.34
C SER A 157 -12.61 7.87 -11.11
N ASN A 158 -11.97 7.56 -10.01
CA ASN A 158 -12.58 7.46 -8.68
C ASN A 158 -11.73 8.22 -7.65
N LEU A 159 -12.33 8.50 -6.50
CA LEU A 159 -11.68 9.29 -5.45
C LEU A 159 -10.39 8.63 -4.96
N HIS A 160 -10.41 7.30 -4.77
CA HIS A 160 -9.23 6.53 -4.34
C HIS A 160 -8.04 6.71 -5.27
N SER A 161 -8.24 6.47 -6.58
CA SER A 161 -7.15 6.62 -7.58
C SER A 161 -6.58 8.04 -7.64
N ILE A 162 -7.40 9.05 -7.37
CA ILE A 162 -6.93 10.44 -7.36
C ILE A 162 -5.99 10.67 -6.19
N TRP A 163 -6.37 10.22 -4.99
CA TRP A 163 -5.53 10.34 -3.81
C TRP A 163 -4.26 9.50 -3.91
N ASP A 164 -4.35 8.26 -4.39
CA ASP A 164 -3.20 7.35 -4.45
C ASP A 164 -2.11 7.82 -5.41
N SER A 165 -2.51 8.32 -6.57
CA SER A 165 -1.55 8.56 -7.64
C SER A 165 -1.71 9.92 -8.31
N LYS A 166 -2.93 10.25 -8.79
CA LYS A 166 -3.09 11.35 -9.74
C LYS A 166 -2.71 12.72 -9.17
N LEU A 167 -2.99 12.99 -7.89
CA LEU A 167 -2.61 14.24 -7.22
C LEU A 167 -1.09 14.43 -7.17
N ILE A 168 -0.35 13.35 -6.92
CA ILE A 168 1.11 13.36 -6.86
C ILE A 168 1.67 13.44 -8.27
N GLU A 169 1.27 12.52 -9.15
CA GLU A 169 1.81 12.41 -10.51
C GLU A 169 1.52 13.63 -11.39
N TYR A 170 0.47 14.39 -11.08
CA TYR A 170 0.11 15.61 -11.80
C TYR A 170 1.22 16.67 -11.81
N GLN A 171 2.04 16.73 -10.78
CA GLN A 171 3.12 17.71 -10.68
C GLN A 171 4.36 17.33 -11.50
N ASN A 172 4.42 16.13 -12.06
CA ASN A 172 5.55 15.60 -12.84
C ASN A 172 6.90 15.69 -12.14
N LEU A 173 6.91 15.70 -10.81
CA LEU A 173 8.12 15.66 -9.99
C LEU A 173 8.54 14.23 -9.70
N SER A 174 9.84 13.98 -9.64
CA SER A 174 10.36 12.73 -9.10
C SER A 174 10.16 12.68 -7.59
N TYR A 175 10.16 11.49 -7.01
CA TYR A 175 10.03 11.30 -5.55
C TYR A 175 11.13 12.00 -4.72
N SER A 176 12.22 12.41 -5.32
CA SER A 176 13.33 13.12 -4.67
C SER A 176 13.25 14.63 -4.80
N GLU A 177 12.36 15.13 -5.66
CA GLU A 177 12.09 16.55 -5.82
C GLU A 177 10.95 17.02 -4.91
N TYR A 178 10.09 16.09 -4.45
CA TYR A 178 9.15 16.33 -3.38
C TYR A 178 9.88 16.51 -2.03
#